data_06e081215ddc7a3186b6e11f59f2481e
#
_entry.id   06e081215ddc7a3186b6e11f59f2481e
#
_cell.length_a   1.000
_cell.length_b   1.000
_cell.length_c   1.000
_cell.angle_alpha   90.00
_cell.angle_beta   90.00
_cell.angle_gamma   90.00
#
_symmetry.space_group_name_H-M   'P 1'
#
loop_
_entity.id
_entity.type
_entity.pdbx_description
1 polymer ?
#
loop_
_entity_poly.entity_id
_entity_poly.type
_entity_poly.pdbx_seq_one_letter_code
_entity_poly.pdbx_strand_id
1 'polypeptide(L)'
;MPRKIRTRLDKAAVVQAAVEILNAEGLQALTLSRLAEELGIQTPSLYNHVDGLAGLQQDLAILNAKLLADRLSTAAMGKSGAELFMEAAQAFRAYVKEYPGLYMSTLRSSGVQEVMDKELQQEEERTMNVGLVVMASLGQKGEDAIHGLRAFRSMVHGFATLEVAGGFGLPQDCDESFRRLVQALVAGLQK
;
A
#
# COMPACT_ATOMS: atom_id res chain seq x y z
N MET A 1 -36.24 6.42 -11.39
CA MET A 1 -34.77 6.50 -11.26
C MET A 1 -34.46 7.00 -9.87
N PRO A 2 -33.72 6.27 -9.02
CA PRO A 2 -33.38 6.74 -7.69
C PRO A 2 -32.41 7.92 -7.79
N ARG A 3 -32.73 9.00 -7.12
CA ARG A 3 -31.97 10.24 -7.00
C ARG A 3 -30.67 9.90 -6.24
N LYS A 4 -29.51 9.86 -6.97
CA LYS A 4 -28.19 9.78 -6.32
C LYS A 4 -28.13 10.91 -5.28
N ILE A 5 -28.00 10.54 -4.01
CA ILE A 5 -27.72 11.49 -2.93
C ILE A 5 -26.43 12.20 -3.36
N ARG A 6 -26.52 13.50 -3.63
CA ARG A 6 -25.34 14.34 -3.89
C ARG A 6 -24.60 14.47 -2.57
N THR A 7 -23.75 13.51 -2.28
CA THR A 7 -22.75 13.66 -1.23
C THR A 7 -21.94 14.92 -1.61
N ARG A 8 -21.81 15.84 -0.67
CA ARG A 8 -21.03 17.08 -0.89
C ARG A 8 -19.64 16.62 -1.33
N LEU A 9 -19.23 17.03 -2.54
CA LEU A 9 -17.88 16.73 -3.04
C LEU A 9 -16.88 17.40 -2.10
N ASP A 10 -16.01 16.61 -1.51
CA ASP A 10 -14.88 17.06 -0.70
C ASP A 10 -13.60 16.41 -1.20
N LYS A 11 -12.46 16.78 -0.62
CA LYS A 11 -11.16 16.24 -0.98
C LYS A 11 -11.11 14.70 -0.83
N ALA A 12 -11.72 14.16 0.22
CA ALA A 12 -11.73 12.72 0.48
C ALA A 12 -12.47 11.95 -0.63
N ALA A 13 -13.63 12.48 -1.09
CA ALA A 13 -14.38 11.88 -2.20
C ALA A 13 -13.59 11.93 -3.52
N VAL A 14 -12.84 13.00 -3.78
CA VAL A 14 -11.97 13.12 -4.96
C VAL A 14 -10.83 12.09 -4.93
N VAL A 15 -10.16 11.96 -3.79
CA VAL A 15 -9.07 10.97 -3.59
C VAL A 15 -9.62 9.55 -3.71
N GLN A 16 -10.80 9.26 -3.13
CA GLN A 16 -11.42 7.94 -3.21
C GLN A 16 -11.77 7.56 -4.67
N ALA A 17 -12.34 8.48 -5.45
CA ALA A 17 -12.59 8.24 -6.87
C ALA A 17 -11.31 7.98 -7.66
N ALA A 18 -10.21 8.66 -7.31
CA ALA A 18 -8.90 8.40 -7.92
C ALA A 18 -8.38 7.00 -7.58
N VAL A 19 -8.59 6.51 -6.35
CA VAL A 19 -8.26 5.13 -5.95
C VAL A 19 -9.05 4.12 -6.77
N GLU A 20 -10.34 4.36 -7.01
CA GLU A 20 -11.19 3.48 -7.83
C GLU A 20 -10.68 3.39 -9.28
N ILE A 21 -10.32 4.54 -9.89
CA ILE A 21 -9.72 4.57 -11.24
C ILE A 21 -8.40 3.80 -11.25
N LEU A 22 -7.51 4.05 -10.28
CA LEU A 22 -6.21 3.36 -10.18
C LEU A 22 -6.37 1.85 -10.10
N ASN A 23 -7.29 1.37 -9.26
CA ASN A 23 -7.50 -0.06 -9.04
C ASN A 23 -8.19 -0.75 -10.23
N ALA A 24 -9.07 -0.05 -10.94
CA ALA A 24 -9.80 -0.61 -12.07
C ALA A 24 -9.07 -0.49 -13.41
N GLU A 25 -8.41 0.65 -13.65
CA GLU A 25 -7.88 1.02 -14.97
C GLU A 25 -6.35 1.21 -14.98
N GLY A 26 -5.73 1.28 -13.79
CA GLY A 26 -4.28 1.44 -13.61
C GLY A 26 -3.80 2.90 -13.70
N LEU A 27 -2.49 3.07 -13.47
CA LEU A 27 -1.86 4.40 -13.32
C LEU A 27 -2.00 5.29 -14.56
N GLN A 28 -1.94 4.72 -15.76
CA GLN A 28 -1.99 5.51 -17.00
C GLN A 28 -3.37 6.14 -17.24
N ALA A 29 -4.43 5.59 -16.67
CA ALA A 29 -5.78 6.11 -16.77
C ALA A 29 -6.04 7.31 -15.84
N LEU A 30 -5.23 7.50 -14.80
CA LEU A 30 -5.44 8.58 -13.84
C LEU A 30 -5.01 9.93 -14.42
N THR A 31 -6.00 10.66 -14.91
CA THR A 31 -5.89 12.05 -15.38
C THR A 31 -6.95 12.92 -14.71
N LEU A 32 -6.72 14.23 -14.62
CA LEU A 32 -7.73 15.14 -14.07
C LEU A 32 -9.04 15.12 -14.89
N SER A 33 -8.95 14.91 -16.20
CA SER A 33 -10.13 14.80 -17.07
C SER A 33 -10.93 13.54 -16.78
N ARG A 34 -10.27 12.37 -16.67
CA ARG A 34 -10.92 11.09 -16.35
C ARG A 34 -11.55 11.12 -14.94
N LEU A 35 -10.85 11.75 -13.98
CA LEU A 35 -11.35 11.92 -12.62
C LEU A 35 -12.59 12.85 -12.57
N ALA A 36 -12.57 13.96 -13.33
CA ALA A 36 -13.72 14.85 -13.43
C ALA A 36 -14.94 14.16 -14.04
N GLU A 37 -14.72 13.33 -15.07
CA GLU A 37 -15.75 12.49 -15.69
C GLU A 37 -16.37 11.52 -14.69
N GLU A 38 -15.53 10.80 -13.91
CA GLU A 38 -15.96 9.86 -12.88
C GLU A 38 -16.85 10.53 -11.82
N LEU A 39 -16.45 11.73 -11.41
CA LEU A 39 -17.18 12.53 -10.42
C LEU A 39 -18.40 13.27 -10.99
N GLY A 40 -18.57 13.28 -12.31
CA GLY A 40 -19.67 14.02 -13.00
C GLY A 40 -19.56 15.53 -12.83
N ILE A 41 -18.34 16.09 -12.82
CA ILE A 41 -18.05 17.52 -12.69
C ILE A 41 -17.18 18.03 -13.83
N GLN A 42 -16.98 19.35 -13.90
CA GLN A 42 -16.03 19.96 -14.82
C GLN A 42 -14.60 19.92 -14.25
N THR A 43 -13.59 19.65 -15.10
CA THR A 43 -12.18 19.60 -14.68
C THR A 43 -11.71 20.81 -13.86
N PRO A 44 -12.10 22.08 -14.18
CA PRO A 44 -11.75 23.23 -13.37
C PRO A 44 -12.26 23.15 -11.91
N SER A 45 -13.38 22.43 -11.68
CA SER A 45 -13.92 22.28 -10.32
C SER A 45 -13.06 21.43 -9.41
N LEU A 46 -12.19 20.55 -9.96
CA LEU A 46 -11.25 19.73 -9.19
C LEU A 46 -10.21 20.58 -8.45
N TYR A 47 -9.81 21.72 -9.03
CA TYR A 47 -8.81 22.60 -8.40
C TYR A 47 -9.29 23.23 -7.09
N ASN A 48 -10.58 23.15 -6.76
CA ASN A 48 -11.09 23.52 -5.43
C ASN A 48 -10.80 22.45 -4.36
N HIS A 49 -10.33 21.26 -4.76
CA HIS A 49 -10.16 20.11 -3.87
C HIS A 49 -8.75 19.54 -3.89
N VAL A 50 -8.03 19.67 -5.00
CA VAL A 50 -6.66 19.14 -5.18
C VAL A 50 -5.78 20.13 -5.96
N ASP A 51 -4.50 20.17 -5.63
CA ASP A 51 -3.51 21.03 -6.30
C ASP A 51 -2.99 20.37 -7.59
N GLY A 52 -3.90 20.20 -8.56
CA GLY A 52 -3.60 19.52 -9.81
C GLY A 52 -3.29 18.02 -9.62
N LEU A 53 -2.69 17.43 -10.66
CA LEU A 53 -2.34 16.01 -10.63
C LEU A 53 -1.23 15.69 -9.60
N ALA A 54 -0.28 16.60 -9.44
CA ALA A 54 0.83 16.41 -8.49
C ALA A 54 0.32 16.39 -7.03
N GLY A 55 -0.56 17.34 -6.65
CA GLY A 55 -1.18 17.34 -5.33
C GLY A 55 -2.05 16.11 -5.09
N LEU A 56 -2.80 15.65 -6.12
CA LEU A 56 -3.56 14.40 -6.03
C LEU A 56 -2.65 13.18 -5.83
N GLN A 57 -1.51 13.11 -6.53
CA GLN A 57 -0.55 12.02 -6.35
C GLN A 57 0.06 12.01 -4.95
N GLN A 58 0.31 13.19 -4.38
CA GLN A 58 0.76 13.31 -3.00
C GLN A 58 -0.31 12.82 -2.00
N ASP A 59 -1.56 13.22 -2.18
CA ASP A 59 -2.68 12.76 -1.35
C ASP A 59 -2.86 11.24 -1.41
N LEU A 60 -2.70 10.66 -2.59
CA LEU A 60 -2.73 9.21 -2.80
C LEU A 60 -1.56 8.50 -2.09
N ALA A 61 -0.36 9.09 -2.09
CA ALA A 61 0.80 8.55 -1.38
C ALA A 61 0.57 8.56 0.14
N ILE A 62 0.04 9.64 0.70
CA ILE A 62 -0.32 9.75 2.12
C ILE A 62 -1.37 8.69 2.48
N LEU A 63 -2.45 8.59 1.68
CA LEU A 63 -3.50 7.60 1.90
C LEU A 63 -2.95 6.17 1.86
N ASN A 64 -2.11 5.84 0.87
CA ASN A 64 -1.48 4.52 0.76
C ASN A 64 -0.62 4.19 1.99
N ALA A 65 0.25 5.12 2.42
CA ALA A 65 1.10 4.93 3.58
C ALA A 65 0.28 4.72 4.85
N LYS A 66 -0.77 5.52 5.05
CA LYS A 66 -1.69 5.41 6.18
C LYS A 66 -2.42 4.08 6.22
N LEU A 67 -3.04 3.66 5.11
CA LEU A 67 -3.79 2.40 5.03
C LEU A 67 -2.88 1.19 5.30
N LEU A 68 -1.67 1.20 4.75
CA LEU A 68 -0.69 0.14 4.99
C LEU A 68 -0.24 0.12 6.45
N ALA A 69 0.10 1.28 7.02
CA ALA A 69 0.51 1.40 8.43
C ALA A 69 -0.58 0.91 9.39
N ASP A 70 -1.84 1.29 9.16
CA ASP A 70 -2.99 0.87 9.98
C ASP A 70 -3.17 -0.65 9.92
N ARG A 71 -3.07 -1.22 8.72
CA ARG A 71 -3.23 -2.65 8.51
C ARG A 71 -2.13 -3.47 9.18
N LEU A 72 -0.88 -3.06 9.02
CA LEU A 72 0.26 -3.73 9.67
C LEU A 72 0.23 -3.56 11.19
N SER A 73 -0.12 -2.38 11.69
CA SER A 73 -0.25 -2.14 13.14
C SER A 73 -1.33 -3.03 13.76
N THR A 74 -2.47 -3.19 13.09
CA THR A 74 -3.56 -4.06 13.54
C THR A 74 -3.13 -5.52 13.56
N ALA A 75 -2.43 -5.99 12.51
CA ALA A 75 -1.93 -7.36 12.42
C ALA A 75 -0.88 -7.68 13.50
N ALA A 76 -0.15 -6.66 13.97
CA ALA A 76 0.90 -6.82 14.98
C ALA A 76 0.37 -6.94 16.42
N MET A 77 -0.88 -6.55 16.70
CA MET A 77 -1.41 -6.51 18.05
C MET A 77 -1.45 -7.89 18.70
N GLY A 78 -0.83 -8.00 19.89
CA GLY A 78 -0.84 -9.22 20.71
C GLY A 78 -0.02 -10.38 20.17
N LYS A 79 0.81 -10.16 19.14
CA LYS A 79 1.61 -11.19 18.47
C LYS A 79 3.10 -10.95 18.63
N SER A 80 3.89 -12.02 18.46
CA SER A 80 5.35 -11.98 18.55
C SER A 80 6.00 -13.07 17.69
N GLY A 81 7.32 -12.95 17.46
CA GLY A 81 8.12 -13.95 16.77
C GLY A 81 7.62 -14.30 15.37
N ALA A 82 7.66 -15.57 15.03
CA ALA A 82 7.24 -16.07 13.71
C ALA A 82 5.74 -15.84 13.42
N GLU A 83 4.89 -15.83 14.43
CA GLU A 83 3.46 -15.52 14.27
C GLU A 83 3.26 -14.07 13.84
N LEU A 84 3.90 -13.13 14.52
CA LEU A 84 3.85 -11.71 14.15
C LEU A 84 4.34 -11.50 12.72
N PHE A 85 5.46 -12.15 12.36
CA PHE A 85 6.01 -12.03 11.01
C PHE A 85 5.02 -12.55 9.94
N MET A 86 4.40 -13.71 10.18
CA MET A 86 3.41 -14.31 9.27
C MET A 86 2.19 -13.40 9.09
N GLU A 87 1.62 -12.90 10.18
CA GLU A 87 0.44 -12.04 10.14
C GLU A 87 0.72 -10.69 9.46
N ALA A 88 1.88 -10.09 9.72
CA ALA A 88 2.30 -8.88 9.03
C ALA A 88 2.47 -9.13 7.51
N ALA A 89 3.05 -10.27 7.12
CA ALA A 89 3.21 -10.65 5.72
C ALA A 89 1.84 -10.87 5.03
N GLN A 90 0.91 -11.57 5.69
CA GLN A 90 -0.43 -11.78 5.17
C GLN A 90 -1.23 -10.48 5.07
N ALA A 91 -1.15 -9.62 6.07
CA ALA A 91 -1.80 -8.32 6.08
C ALA A 91 -1.29 -7.42 4.93
N PHE A 92 0.01 -7.41 4.69
CA PHE A 92 0.59 -6.66 3.58
C PHE A 92 0.15 -7.25 2.22
N ARG A 93 0.23 -8.57 2.04
CA ARG A 93 -0.25 -9.24 0.81
C ARG A 93 -1.72 -8.93 0.54
N ALA A 94 -2.57 -9.04 1.57
CA ALA A 94 -4.00 -8.72 1.46
C ALA A 94 -4.22 -7.26 1.06
N TYR A 95 -3.44 -6.32 1.62
CA TYR A 95 -3.47 -4.91 1.25
C TYR A 95 -3.17 -4.69 -0.24
N VAL A 96 -2.09 -5.28 -0.75
CA VAL A 96 -1.71 -5.16 -2.17
C VAL A 96 -2.79 -5.74 -3.09
N LYS A 97 -3.44 -6.83 -2.70
CA LYS A 97 -4.55 -7.44 -3.46
C LYS A 97 -5.81 -6.58 -3.46
N GLU A 98 -6.08 -5.87 -2.37
CA GLU A 98 -7.25 -5.00 -2.24
C GLU A 98 -7.08 -3.66 -2.95
N TYR A 99 -5.85 -3.09 -2.93
CA TYR A 99 -5.53 -1.78 -3.50
C TYR A 99 -4.36 -1.85 -4.50
N PRO A 100 -4.42 -2.71 -5.53
CA PRO A 100 -3.26 -2.95 -6.39
C PRO A 100 -2.80 -1.70 -7.14
N GLY A 101 -3.72 -0.92 -7.67
CA GLY A 101 -3.43 0.30 -8.42
C GLY A 101 -2.89 1.41 -7.52
N LEU A 102 -3.52 1.64 -6.36
CA LEU A 102 -3.04 2.61 -5.37
C LEU A 102 -1.63 2.25 -4.90
N TYR A 103 -1.39 0.99 -4.50
CA TYR A 103 -0.08 0.53 -4.06
C TYR A 103 0.99 0.74 -5.13
N MET A 104 0.74 0.32 -6.37
CA MET A 104 1.69 0.44 -7.47
C MET A 104 1.96 1.90 -7.89
N SER A 105 0.95 2.77 -7.79
CA SER A 105 1.09 4.18 -8.18
C SER A 105 2.04 4.96 -7.28
N THR A 106 2.17 4.55 -6.02
CA THR A 106 2.96 5.26 -5.00
C THR A 106 4.39 4.75 -4.85
N LEU A 107 4.73 3.58 -5.42
CA LEU A 107 6.08 3.00 -5.33
C LEU A 107 7.19 3.87 -5.95
N ARG A 108 6.85 4.74 -6.90
CA ARG A 108 7.80 5.61 -7.62
C ARG A 108 7.93 7.00 -7.00
N SER A 109 7.07 7.35 -6.05
CA SER A 109 7.01 8.70 -5.50
C SER A 109 8.09 8.98 -4.45
N SER A 110 8.66 7.94 -3.84
CA SER A 110 9.57 8.05 -2.69
C SER A 110 10.98 8.54 -3.02
N GLY A 111 11.30 8.90 -4.26
CA GLY A 111 12.67 9.16 -4.68
C GLY A 111 12.99 10.52 -5.28
N VAL A 112 12.04 11.41 -5.50
CA VAL A 112 12.25 12.60 -6.35
C VAL A 112 11.77 13.94 -5.72
N GLN A 113 11.15 13.94 -4.55
CA GLN A 113 10.75 15.21 -3.92
C GLN A 113 11.87 15.74 -3.01
N GLU A 114 12.40 16.91 -3.34
CA GLU A 114 13.38 17.65 -2.51
C GLU A 114 12.82 18.04 -1.13
N VAL A 115 11.49 18.09 -0.98
CA VAL A 115 10.80 18.35 0.29
C VAL A 115 9.71 17.30 0.45
N MET A 116 9.96 16.34 1.33
CA MET A 116 8.94 15.33 1.67
C MET A 116 7.86 15.98 2.54
N ASP A 117 6.59 15.71 2.19
CA ASP A 117 5.46 16.14 3.01
C ASP A 117 5.54 15.51 4.41
N LYS A 118 5.28 16.31 5.45
CA LYS A 118 5.41 15.87 6.85
C LYS A 118 4.43 14.74 7.20
N GLU A 119 3.23 14.78 6.63
CA GLU A 119 2.22 13.76 6.88
C GLU A 119 2.63 12.44 6.22
N LEU A 120 3.11 12.48 4.98
CA LEU A 120 3.66 11.31 4.29
C LEU A 120 4.84 10.71 5.08
N GLN A 121 5.78 11.56 5.51
CA GLN A 121 6.92 11.11 6.31
C GLN A 121 6.48 10.41 7.59
N GLN A 122 5.52 10.96 8.32
CA GLN A 122 5.00 10.37 9.56
C GLN A 122 4.39 8.98 9.33
N GLU A 123 3.61 8.80 8.26
CA GLU A 123 2.98 7.51 7.96
C GLU A 123 4.00 6.48 7.43
N GLU A 124 5.00 6.91 6.67
CA GLU A 124 6.12 6.05 6.26
C GLU A 124 6.98 5.61 7.45
N GLU A 125 7.30 6.53 8.38
CA GLU A 125 8.00 6.22 9.63
C GLU A 125 7.19 5.25 10.49
N ARG A 126 5.87 5.42 10.55
CA ARG A 126 4.97 4.52 11.26
C ARG A 126 5.01 3.11 10.68
N THR A 127 4.94 2.98 9.35
CA THR A 127 5.09 1.70 8.64
C THR A 127 6.44 1.05 8.93
N MET A 128 7.52 1.83 8.87
CA MET A 128 8.88 1.37 9.16
C MET A 128 9.00 0.88 10.60
N ASN A 129 8.46 1.62 11.57
CA ASN A 129 8.51 1.25 12.98
C ASN A 129 7.80 -0.08 13.26
N VAL A 130 6.63 -0.33 12.65
CA VAL A 130 5.97 -1.64 12.74
C VAL A 130 6.86 -2.74 12.16
N GLY A 131 7.48 -2.50 11.00
CA GLY A 131 8.42 -3.44 10.40
C GLY A 131 9.63 -3.74 11.31
N LEU A 132 10.18 -2.73 11.98
CA LEU A 132 11.28 -2.92 12.93
C LEU A 132 10.83 -3.73 14.17
N VAL A 133 9.60 -3.55 14.65
CA VAL A 133 9.03 -4.39 15.72
C VAL A 133 8.92 -5.85 15.26
N VAL A 134 8.49 -6.09 14.02
CA VAL A 134 8.45 -7.44 13.42
C VAL A 134 9.85 -8.05 13.40
N MET A 135 10.87 -7.31 12.95
CA MET A 135 12.26 -7.78 12.91
C MET A 135 12.81 -8.04 14.32
N ALA A 136 12.58 -7.12 15.26
CA ALA A 136 13.01 -7.26 16.65
C ALA A 136 12.41 -8.48 17.34
N SER A 137 11.17 -8.86 17.00
CA SER A 137 10.51 -10.05 17.53
C SER A 137 11.16 -11.37 17.09
N LEU A 138 11.96 -11.35 16.03
CA LEU A 138 12.81 -12.44 15.55
C LEU A 138 14.27 -12.33 16.04
N GLY A 139 14.58 -11.35 16.90
CA GLY A 139 15.93 -11.12 17.42
C GLY A 139 16.82 -10.26 16.52
N GLN A 140 16.31 -9.78 15.37
CA GLN A 140 17.06 -8.92 14.46
C GLN A 140 17.21 -7.51 15.02
N LYS A 141 18.42 -6.93 14.98
CA LYS A 141 18.73 -5.60 15.55
C LYS A 141 19.70 -4.85 14.63
N GLY A 142 19.72 -3.52 14.76
CA GLY A 142 20.66 -2.66 14.03
C GLY A 142 20.57 -2.86 12.53
N GLU A 143 21.69 -3.08 11.86
CA GLU A 143 21.77 -3.26 10.41
C GLU A 143 21.05 -4.54 9.94
N ASP A 144 21.10 -5.63 10.72
CA ASP A 144 20.43 -6.87 10.40
C ASP A 144 18.90 -6.69 10.35
N ALA A 145 18.33 -5.88 11.23
CA ALA A 145 16.90 -5.54 11.16
C ALA A 145 16.54 -4.79 9.86
N ILE A 146 17.42 -3.92 9.37
CA ILE A 146 17.20 -3.22 8.10
C ILE A 146 17.30 -4.18 6.91
N HIS A 147 18.28 -5.10 6.92
CA HIS A 147 18.39 -6.13 5.88
C HIS A 147 17.18 -7.08 5.90
N GLY A 148 16.74 -7.50 7.08
CA GLY A 148 15.54 -8.32 7.27
C GLY A 148 14.27 -7.61 6.77
N LEU A 149 14.12 -6.32 7.08
CA LEU A 149 12.98 -5.51 6.62
C LEU A 149 12.94 -5.37 5.09
N ARG A 150 14.10 -5.17 4.46
CA ARG A 150 14.21 -5.15 2.98
C ARG A 150 13.83 -6.50 2.38
N ALA A 151 14.32 -7.60 2.95
CA ALA A 151 13.97 -8.94 2.52
C ALA A 151 12.46 -9.21 2.66
N PHE A 152 11.86 -8.87 3.81
CA PHE A 152 10.42 -8.94 4.06
C PHE A 152 9.62 -8.16 3.00
N ARG A 153 9.96 -6.87 2.80
CA ARG A 153 9.27 -6.02 1.82
C ARG A 153 9.38 -6.58 0.40
N SER A 154 10.58 -7.00 0.00
CA SER A 154 10.82 -7.54 -1.35
C SER A 154 10.06 -8.84 -1.58
N MET A 155 10.02 -9.72 -0.58
CA MET A 155 9.29 -10.98 -0.61
C MET A 155 7.78 -10.75 -0.80
N VAL A 156 7.17 -9.94 0.07
CA VAL A 156 5.72 -9.69 0.03
C VAL A 156 5.34 -8.93 -1.23
N HIS A 157 6.08 -7.87 -1.56
CA HIS A 157 5.87 -7.10 -2.79
C HIS A 157 5.92 -7.99 -4.03
N GLY A 158 7.00 -8.76 -4.19
CA GLY A 158 7.18 -9.59 -5.37
C GLY A 158 6.09 -10.65 -5.51
N PHE A 159 5.75 -11.34 -4.42
CA PHE A 159 4.70 -12.36 -4.45
C PHE A 159 3.32 -11.76 -4.75
N ALA A 160 2.92 -10.72 -4.00
CA ALA A 160 1.59 -10.12 -4.13
C ALA A 160 1.37 -9.46 -5.51
N THR A 161 2.40 -8.78 -6.06
CA THR A 161 2.29 -8.16 -7.38
C THR A 161 2.22 -9.17 -8.51
N LEU A 162 2.98 -10.28 -8.42
CA LEU A 162 2.85 -11.40 -9.37
C LEU A 162 1.48 -12.06 -9.29
N GLU A 163 0.96 -12.27 -8.08
CA GLU A 163 -0.37 -12.84 -7.86
C GLU A 163 -1.47 -11.97 -8.48
N VAL A 164 -1.46 -10.66 -8.22
CA VAL A 164 -2.42 -9.69 -8.78
C VAL A 164 -2.33 -9.65 -10.31
N ALA A 165 -1.13 -9.75 -10.87
CA ALA A 165 -0.91 -9.76 -12.31
C ALA A 165 -1.27 -11.12 -12.99
N GLY A 166 -1.73 -12.13 -12.22
CA GLY A 166 -2.00 -13.48 -12.75
C GLY A 166 -0.74 -14.24 -13.13
N GLY A 167 0.42 -13.87 -12.55
CA GLY A 167 1.73 -14.45 -12.89
C GLY A 167 1.94 -15.88 -12.39
N PHE A 168 1.04 -16.41 -11.55
CA PHE A 168 1.09 -17.80 -11.08
C PHE A 168 0.15 -18.69 -11.89
N GLY A 169 0.63 -19.19 -13.02
CA GLY A 169 -0.18 -19.99 -13.97
C GLY A 169 -0.29 -21.47 -13.65
N LEU A 170 0.36 -21.98 -12.60
CA LEU A 170 0.29 -23.38 -12.18
C LEU A 170 -0.84 -23.61 -11.16
N PRO A 171 -1.39 -24.85 -11.04
CA PRO A 171 -2.58 -25.12 -10.23
C PRO A 171 -2.34 -25.15 -8.73
N GLN A 172 -1.09 -24.99 -8.28
CA GLN A 172 -0.75 -24.99 -6.85
C GLN A 172 -1.37 -23.79 -6.15
N ASP A 173 -1.83 -24.01 -4.92
CA ASP A 173 -2.43 -23.00 -4.08
C ASP A 173 -1.42 -21.88 -3.74
N CYS A 174 -1.79 -20.65 -4.09
CA CYS A 174 -0.98 -19.44 -3.80
C CYS A 174 -0.87 -19.15 -2.30
N ASP A 175 -1.88 -19.47 -1.50
CA ASP A 175 -1.84 -19.26 -0.05
C ASP A 175 -0.81 -20.18 0.60
N GLU A 176 -0.78 -21.44 0.19
CA GLU A 176 0.22 -22.41 0.64
C GLU A 176 1.62 -22.04 0.16
N SER A 177 1.77 -21.58 -1.08
CA SER A 177 3.04 -21.11 -1.63
C SER A 177 3.58 -19.90 -0.86
N PHE A 178 2.71 -18.94 -0.56
CA PHE A 178 3.07 -17.75 0.23
C PHE A 178 3.46 -18.14 1.66
N ARG A 179 2.68 -19.02 2.31
CA ARG A 179 2.98 -19.51 3.65
C ARG A 179 4.37 -20.16 3.73
N ARG A 180 4.72 -21.01 2.77
CA ARG A 180 6.05 -21.64 2.68
C ARG A 180 7.16 -20.63 2.47
N LEU A 181 6.94 -19.64 1.61
CA LEU A 181 7.90 -18.57 1.35
C LEU A 181 8.20 -17.76 2.62
N VAL A 182 7.15 -17.39 3.36
CA VAL A 182 7.28 -16.68 4.65
C VAL A 182 8.05 -17.52 5.66
N GLN A 183 7.72 -18.82 5.80
CA GLN A 183 8.42 -19.72 6.71
C GLN A 183 9.91 -19.88 6.37
N ALA A 184 10.24 -19.96 5.08
CA ALA A 184 11.63 -20.05 4.64
C ALA A 184 12.43 -18.76 5.00
N LEU A 185 11.82 -17.58 4.86
CA LEU A 185 12.46 -16.33 5.25
C LEU A 185 12.63 -16.24 6.77
N VAL A 186 11.61 -16.59 7.57
CA VAL A 186 11.70 -16.62 9.03
C VAL A 186 12.84 -17.54 9.49
N ALA A 187 12.92 -18.76 8.93
CA ALA A 187 13.99 -19.72 9.28
C ALA A 187 15.39 -19.20 8.88
N GLY A 188 15.50 -18.38 7.83
CA GLY A 188 16.74 -17.72 7.43
C GLY A 188 17.16 -16.59 8.35
N LEU A 189 16.20 -15.84 8.90
CA LEU A 189 16.45 -14.72 9.80
C LEU A 189 16.77 -15.16 11.25
N GLN A 190 16.46 -16.39 11.65
CA GLN A 190 16.69 -16.91 12.98
C GLN A 190 18.04 -17.65 13.13
N LYS A 191 18.86 -17.69 12.09
CA LYS A 191 20.20 -18.27 12.09
C LYS A 191 21.25 -17.27 12.50
#